data_07e02101e5821cc76fe4e8fe10257f11
#
_entry.id   07e02101e5821cc76fe4e8fe10257f11
#
_cell.length_a   1.000
_cell.length_b   1.000
_cell.length_c   1.000
_cell.angle_alpha   90.00
_cell.angle_beta   90.00
_cell.angle_gamma   90.00
#
_symmetry.space_group_name_H-M   'P 1'
#
loop_
_entity.id
_entity.type
_entity.pdbx_description
1 polymer ?
#
loop_
_entity_poly.entity_id
_entity_poly.type
_entity_poly.pdbx_seq_one_letter_code
_entity_poly.pdbx_strand_id
1 'polypeptide(L)'
;MDFVLKVVVEGRAARNASAMKNRQPLAMMYVKAAQSLPAEYCDIIKDELNVKAVSFTDDVEAFTTYTFKPQLRTLGKKYGKLVPAIGAYLKEVEGNSFMAQLKADGKVSFTVDGSEVVLEMDDVLVDTTEKDGFVSSGDNNLTVVLDTNLTPELVEEGFVREIVSKVQTMRKEADFNVTDRIRVYYDGNARIAEILAA
;
A
#
# COMPACT_ATOMS: atom_id res chain seq x y z
N MET A 1 -1.34 6.25 23.79
CA MET A 1 -0.20 5.37 23.42
C MET A 1 -0.65 4.10 22.71
N ASP A 2 -1.65 3.38 23.19
CA ASP A 2 -2.11 2.12 22.57
C ASP A 2 -2.52 2.23 21.11
N PHE A 3 -3.13 3.37 20.72
CA PHE A 3 -3.51 3.59 19.32
C PHE A 3 -2.30 3.84 18.41
N VAL A 4 -1.31 4.60 18.87
CA VAL A 4 -0.04 4.79 18.14
C VAL A 4 0.65 3.45 17.90
N LEU A 5 0.70 2.61 18.94
CA LEU A 5 1.29 1.27 18.83
C LEU A 5 0.56 0.42 17.78
N LYS A 6 -0.79 0.45 17.76
CA LYS A 6 -1.57 -0.27 16.74
C LYS A 6 -1.25 0.22 15.33
N VAL A 7 -1.18 1.54 15.12
CA VAL A 7 -0.82 2.12 13.82
C VAL A 7 0.59 1.67 13.38
N VAL A 8 1.55 1.64 14.31
CA VAL A 8 2.92 1.19 14.01
C VAL A 8 2.94 -0.31 13.69
N VAL A 9 2.18 -1.14 14.40
CA VAL A 9 2.09 -2.59 14.14
C VAL A 9 1.54 -2.85 12.73
N GLU A 10 0.43 -2.18 12.37
CA GLU A 10 -0.15 -2.32 11.02
C GLU A 10 0.78 -1.75 9.95
N GLY A 11 1.45 -0.63 10.21
CA GLY A 11 2.44 -0.06 9.30
C GLY A 11 3.64 -1.01 9.05
N ARG A 12 4.11 -1.71 10.08
CA ARG A 12 5.15 -2.74 9.94
C ARG A 12 4.64 -3.95 9.16
N ALA A 13 3.41 -4.37 9.38
CA ALA A 13 2.79 -5.46 8.63
C ALA A 13 2.68 -5.11 7.13
N ALA A 14 2.18 -3.91 6.80
CA ALA A 14 2.13 -3.41 5.42
C ALA A 14 3.54 -3.33 4.78
N ARG A 15 4.54 -2.85 5.55
CA ARG A 15 5.93 -2.77 5.06
C ARG A 15 6.51 -4.16 4.77
N ASN A 16 6.25 -5.13 5.61
CA ASN A 16 6.68 -6.52 5.39
C ASN A 16 5.99 -7.15 4.17
N ALA A 17 4.70 -6.87 3.98
CA ALA A 17 3.94 -7.33 2.83
C ALA A 17 4.45 -6.72 1.51
N SER A 18 4.90 -5.45 1.54
CA SER A 18 5.46 -4.75 0.37
C SER A 18 6.87 -5.24 -0.03
N ALA A 19 7.51 -6.08 0.77
CA ALA A 19 8.92 -6.48 0.62
C ALA A 19 9.92 -5.30 0.59
N MET A 20 9.50 -4.10 1.03
CA MET A 20 10.36 -2.92 1.11
C MET A 20 11.32 -3.03 2.30
N LYS A 21 12.60 -2.76 2.05
CA LYS A 21 13.61 -2.74 3.11
C LYS A 21 13.27 -1.66 4.15
N ASN A 22 13.47 -1.94 5.43
CA ASN A 22 13.15 -1.00 6.52
C ASN A 22 13.93 0.33 6.42
N ARG A 23 15.13 0.32 5.82
CA ARG A 23 15.94 1.52 5.61
C ARG A 23 15.54 2.33 4.39
N GLN A 24 14.73 1.76 3.49
CA GLN A 24 14.19 2.50 2.35
C GLN A 24 13.10 3.44 2.86
N PRO A 25 13.28 4.77 2.80
CA PRO A 25 12.20 5.68 3.15
C PRO A 25 11.07 5.62 2.12
N LEU A 26 9.84 5.77 2.59
CA LEU A 26 8.66 5.89 1.75
C LEU A 26 8.10 7.31 1.82
N ALA A 27 7.42 7.75 0.76
CA ALA A 27 6.89 9.11 0.69
C ALA A 27 5.76 9.34 1.69
N MET A 28 4.77 8.45 1.71
CA MET A 28 3.51 8.68 2.39
C MET A 28 2.96 7.41 3.02
N MET A 29 2.31 7.60 4.14
CA MET A 29 1.47 6.61 4.80
C MET A 29 0.10 7.22 5.05
N TYR A 30 -0.94 6.51 4.68
CA TYR A 30 -2.32 6.88 4.94
C TYR A 30 -2.89 5.99 6.04
N VAL A 31 -3.67 6.60 6.93
CA VAL A 31 -4.31 5.90 8.05
C VAL A 31 -5.80 6.17 8.02
N LYS A 32 -6.60 5.13 7.88
CA LYS A 32 -8.04 5.19 8.09
C LYS A 32 -8.35 4.70 9.49
N ALA A 33 -8.92 5.58 10.31
CA ALA A 33 -9.38 5.26 11.65
C ALA A 33 -10.43 6.27 12.10
N ALA A 34 -11.24 5.89 13.09
CA ALA A 34 -12.26 6.76 13.67
C ALA A 34 -11.69 8.00 14.39
N GLN A 35 -10.40 8.04 14.68
CA GLN A 35 -9.71 9.15 15.34
C GLN A 35 -8.41 9.47 14.64
N SER A 36 -8.05 10.74 14.62
CA SER A 36 -6.73 11.22 14.20
C SER A 36 -5.78 11.34 15.39
N LEU A 37 -4.49 11.48 15.11
CA LEU A 37 -3.45 11.69 16.11
C LEU A 37 -2.90 13.13 16.03
N PRO A 38 -2.51 13.72 17.17
CA PRO A 38 -1.71 14.94 17.19
C PRO A 38 -0.39 14.77 16.41
N ALA A 39 0.13 15.90 15.90
CA ALA A 39 1.33 15.92 15.06
C ALA A 39 2.54 15.22 15.72
N GLU A 40 2.73 15.40 17.01
CA GLU A 40 3.82 14.81 17.80
C GLU A 40 3.82 13.26 17.71
N TYR A 41 2.64 12.64 17.73
CA TYR A 41 2.53 11.19 17.57
C TYR A 41 2.72 10.76 16.10
N CYS A 42 2.34 11.60 15.15
CA CYS A 42 2.63 11.35 13.74
C CYS A 42 4.14 11.37 13.48
N ASP A 43 4.89 12.25 14.16
CA ASP A 43 6.35 12.30 14.04
C ASP A 43 7.00 11.01 14.55
N ILE A 44 6.53 10.48 15.68
CA ILE A 44 6.99 9.17 16.19
C ILE A 44 6.71 8.06 15.17
N ILE A 45 5.53 8.05 14.57
CA ILE A 45 5.16 7.05 13.54
C ILE A 45 6.04 7.19 12.31
N LYS A 46 6.32 8.42 11.86
CA LYS A 46 7.21 8.68 10.71
C LYS A 46 8.61 8.13 10.94
N ASP A 47 9.17 8.37 12.11
CA ASP A 47 10.52 7.91 12.46
C ASP A 47 10.55 6.38 12.56
N GLU A 48 9.57 5.78 13.23
CA GLU A 48 9.50 4.34 13.48
C GLU A 48 9.29 3.53 12.19
N LEU A 49 8.49 4.06 11.27
CA LEU A 49 8.16 3.41 10.01
C LEU A 49 9.00 3.92 8.83
N ASN A 50 9.89 4.89 9.04
CA ASN A 50 10.69 5.50 8.01
C ASN A 50 9.84 5.99 6.81
N VAL A 51 8.81 6.79 7.11
CA VAL A 51 7.94 7.45 6.13
C VAL A 51 8.07 8.97 6.26
N LYS A 52 7.98 9.70 5.16
CA LYS A 52 8.15 11.17 5.18
C LYS A 52 6.92 11.89 5.72
N ALA A 53 5.75 11.35 5.48
CA ALA A 53 4.50 11.92 5.94
C ALA A 53 3.47 10.86 6.33
N VAL A 54 2.58 11.23 7.27
CA VAL A 54 1.43 10.44 7.69
C VAL A 54 0.19 11.30 7.50
N SER A 55 -0.82 10.77 6.83
CA SER A 55 -2.10 11.43 6.61
C SER A 55 -3.25 10.56 7.09
N PHE A 56 -4.16 11.15 7.85
CA PHE A 56 -5.42 10.49 8.21
C PHE A 56 -6.46 10.77 7.14
N THR A 57 -7.15 9.73 6.70
CA THR A 57 -8.17 9.82 5.65
C THR A 57 -9.32 8.86 5.93
N ASP A 58 -10.52 9.26 5.60
CA ASP A 58 -11.68 8.38 5.63
C ASP A 58 -11.82 7.58 4.32
N ASP A 59 -11.17 8.04 3.25
CA ASP A 59 -11.21 7.43 1.93
C ASP A 59 -9.95 6.61 1.64
N VAL A 60 -10.03 5.30 1.89
CA VAL A 60 -9.04 4.33 1.43
C VAL A 60 -9.40 3.70 0.08
N GLU A 61 -10.60 3.98 -0.45
CA GLU A 61 -11.02 3.48 -1.75
C GLU A 61 -10.15 4.08 -2.88
N ALA A 62 -9.53 5.24 -2.64
CA ALA A 62 -8.53 5.83 -3.54
C ALA A 62 -7.32 4.92 -3.79
N PHE A 63 -6.98 4.02 -2.85
CA PHE A 63 -5.80 3.15 -2.89
C PHE A 63 -6.15 1.69 -3.20
N THR A 64 -7.43 1.38 -3.37
CA THR A 64 -7.92 0.03 -3.66
C THR A 64 -8.65 -0.01 -4.99
N THR A 65 -8.68 -1.19 -5.59
CA THR A 65 -9.45 -1.49 -6.78
C THR A 65 -10.41 -2.63 -6.44
N TYR A 66 -11.67 -2.44 -6.78
CA TYR A 66 -12.66 -3.51 -6.67
C TYR A 66 -12.60 -4.40 -7.89
N THR A 67 -12.64 -5.70 -7.65
CA THR A 67 -12.81 -6.71 -8.70
C THR A 67 -14.06 -7.53 -8.40
N PHE A 68 -14.74 -7.92 -9.45
CA PHE A 68 -16.04 -8.59 -9.34
C PHE A 68 -15.99 -9.97 -9.97
N LYS A 69 -16.63 -10.91 -9.30
CA LYS A 69 -16.90 -12.24 -9.84
C LYS A 69 -18.40 -12.52 -9.81
N PRO A 70 -18.94 -13.21 -10.82
CA PRO A 70 -20.36 -13.55 -10.83
C PRO A 70 -20.70 -14.46 -9.65
N GLN A 71 -21.75 -14.13 -8.89
CA GLN A 71 -22.32 -15.01 -7.88
C GLN A 71 -23.19 -16.06 -8.58
N LEU A 72 -22.64 -17.25 -8.79
CA LEU A 72 -23.30 -18.32 -9.58
C LEU A 72 -24.64 -18.74 -9.00
N ARG A 73 -24.81 -18.64 -7.69
CA ARG A 73 -26.04 -19.04 -7.01
C ARG A 73 -27.25 -18.17 -7.39
N THR A 74 -27.06 -16.89 -7.58
CA THR A 74 -28.10 -15.92 -7.95
C THR A 74 -28.16 -15.77 -9.47
N LEU A 75 -27.04 -15.53 -10.14
CA LEU A 75 -27.00 -15.31 -11.60
C LEU A 75 -27.32 -16.53 -12.41
N GLY A 76 -27.00 -17.72 -11.93
CA GLY A 76 -27.38 -18.96 -12.61
C GLY A 76 -28.90 -19.09 -12.79
N LYS A 77 -29.67 -18.63 -11.81
CA LYS A 77 -31.15 -18.63 -11.86
C LYS A 77 -31.72 -17.50 -12.72
N LYS A 78 -31.06 -16.30 -12.69
CA LYS A 78 -31.51 -15.10 -13.42
C LYS A 78 -31.14 -15.16 -14.91
N TYR A 79 -29.90 -15.56 -15.22
CA TYR A 79 -29.30 -15.38 -16.55
C TYR A 79 -28.69 -16.65 -17.16
N GLY A 80 -28.62 -17.76 -16.46
CA GLY A 80 -28.23 -19.07 -16.97
C GLY A 80 -27.04 -19.07 -17.94
N LYS A 81 -27.34 -19.16 -19.26
CA LYS A 81 -26.32 -19.24 -20.32
C LYS A 81 -25.45 -17.97 -20.48
N LEU A 82 -25.95 -16.83 -20.00
CA LEU A 82 -25.19 -15.53 -20.08
C LEU A 82 -24.16 -15.37 -18.98
N VAL A 83 -24.13 -16.23 -17.96
CA VAL A 83 -23.19 -16.11 -16.83
C VAL A 83 -21.72 -16.05 -17.26
N PRO A 84 -21.22 -16.84 -18.24
CA PRO A 84 -19.84 -16.72 -18.70
C PRO A 84 -19.54 -15.35 -19.33
N ALA A 85 -20.48 -14.81 -20.12
CA ALA A 85 -20.33 -13.50 -20.75
C ALA A 85 -20.39 -12.35 -19.73
N ILE A 86 -21.27 -12.47 -18.71
CA ILE A 86 -21.30 -11.57 -17.56
C ILE A 86 -19.95 -11.61 -16.80
N GLY A 87 -19.38 -12.81 -16.60
CA GLY A 87 -18.09 -12.98 -15.94
C GLY A 87 -16.92 -12.37 -16.73
N ALA A 88 -16.96 -12.39 -18.07
CA ALA A 88 -16.00 -11.72 -18.92
C ALA A 88 -16.13 -10.18 -18.77
N TYR A 89 -17.33 -9.65 -18.85
CA TYR A 89 -17.60 -8.22 -18.64
C TYR A 89 -17.10 -7.73 -17.28
N LEU A 90 -17.40 -8.46 -16.19
CA LEU A 90 -16.98 -8.09 -14.83
C LEU A 90 -15.46 -8.08 -14.62
N LYS A 91 -14.69 -8.77 -15.47
CA LYS A 91 -13.21 -8.74 -15.43
C LYS A 91 -12.63 -7.50 -16.11
N GLU A 92 -13.36 -6.93 -17.08
CA GLU A 92 -12.88 -5.81 -17.89
C GLU A 92 -13.41 -4.46 -17.39
N VAL A 93 -14.49 -4.47 -16.60
CA VAL A 93 -15.09 -3.24 -16.08
C VAL A 93 -14.16 -2.53 -15.10
N GLU A 94 -14.17 -1.18 -15.13
CA GLU A 94 -13.47 -0.39 -14.13
C GLU A 94 -14.17 -0.53 -12.77
N GLY A 95 -13.49 -1.23 -11.83
CA GLY A 95 -14.09 -1.74 -10.60
C GLY A 95 -14.61 -0.65 -9.67
N ASN A 96 -13.92 0.48 -9.56
CA ASN A 96 -14.31 1.55 -8.63
C ASN A 96 -15.57 2.26 -9.11
N SER A 97 -15.69 2.56 -10.42
CA SER A 97 -16.89 3.14 -11.01
C SER A 97 -18.09 2.19 -10.92
N PHE A 98 -17.87 0.90 -11.16
CA PHE A 98 -18.91 -0.11 -11.03
C PHE A 98 -19.41 -0.22 -9.58
N MET A 99 -18.48 -0.22 -8.60
CA MET A 99 -18.87 -0.21 -7.19
C MET A 99 -19.62 1.06 -6.80
N ALA A 100 -19.17 2.23 -7.30
CA ALA A 100 -19.85 3.49 -7.03
C ALA A 100 -21.30 3.49 -7.53
N GLN A 101 -21.55 2.97 -8.74
CA GLN A 101 -22.91 2.82 -9.28
C GLN A 101 -23.74 1.83 -8.45
N LEU A 102 -23.17 0.67 -8.08
CA LEU A 102 -23.86 -0.30 -7.22
C LEU A 102 -24.27 0.30 -5.86
N LYS A 103 -23.40 1.15 -5.28
CA LYS A 103 -23.68 1.83 -3.99
C LYS A 103 -24.72 2.94 -4.15
N ALA A 104 -24.70 3.69 -5.26
CA ALA A 104 -25.60 4.82 -5.50
C ALA A 104 -26.99 4.38 -5.91
N ASP A 105 -27.11 3.45 -6.87
CA ASP A 105 -28.36 3.09 -7.53
C ASP A 105 -28.90 1.71 -7.07
N GLY A 106 -28.12 0.98 -6.26
CA GLY A 106 -28.42 -0.38 -5.81
C GLY A 106 -28.29 -1.43 -6.90
N LYS A 107 -28.10 -1.02 -8.16
CA LYS A 107 -28.03 -1.89 -9.34
C LYS A 107 -27.19 -1.27 -10.45
N VAL A 108 -26.64 -2.10 -11.31
CA VAL A 108 -25.98 -1.69 -12.55
C VAL A 108 -26.58 -2.43 -13.72
N SER A 109 -26.90 -1.70 -14.80
CA SER A 109 -27.48 -2.25 -16.04
C SER A 109 -26.47 -2.11 -17.19
N PHE A 110 -26.29 -3.18 -17.94
CA PHE A 110 -25.44 -3.21 -19.13
C PHE A 110 -25.93 -4.26 -20.13
N THR A 111 -25.41 -4.24 -21.35
CA THR A 111 -25.81 -5.19 -22.39
C THR A 111 -24.67 -6.17 -22.66
N VAL A 112 -24.98 -7.45 -22.64
CA VAL A 112 -24.08 -8.56 -23.00
C VAL A 112 -24.77 -9.49 -23.97
N ASP A 113 -24.12 -9.83 -25.09
CA ASP A 113 -24.64 -10.69 -26.14
C ASP A 113 -26.07 -10.27 -26.65
N GLY A 114 -26.29 -8.94 -26.70
CA GLY A 114 -27.58 -8.38 -27.14
C GLY A 114 -28.70 -8.47 -26.10
N SER A 115 -28.43 -8.94 -24.90
CA SER A 115 -29.39 -9.04 -23.80
C SER A 115 -29.07 -8.01 -22.73
N GLU A 116 -30.11 -7.35 -22.21
CA GLU A 116 -29.93 -6.44 -21.05
C GLU A 116 -29.73 -7.26 -19.76
N VAL A 117 -28.73 -6.92 -19.02
CA VAL A 117 -28.37 -7.54 -17.72
C VAL A 117 -28.42 -6.47 -16.64
N VAL A 118 -29.13 -6.78 -15.56
CA VAL A 118 -29.19 -5.94 -14.36
C VAL A 118 -28.59 -6.71 -13.20
N LEU A 119 -27.52 -6.17 -12.62
CA LEU A 119 -26.86 -6.77 -11.46
C LEU A 119 -27.11 -5.92 -10.21
N GLU A 120 -27.35 -6.61 -9.12
CA GLU A 120 -27.44 -6.07 -7.75
C GLU A 120 -26.23 -6.51 -6.94
N MET A 121 -26.04 -5.96 -5.74
CA MET A 121 -24.91 -6.31 -4.88
C MET A 121 -24.85 -7.83 -4.57
N ASP A 122 -25.99 -8.48 -4.42
CA ASP A 122 -26.08 -9.93 -4.14
C ASP A 122 -25.75 -10.82 -5.37
N ASP A 123 -25.66 -10.22 -6.55
CA ASP A 123 -25.34 -10.94 -7.79
C ASP A 123 -23.84 -11.01 -8.07
N VAL A 124 -23.04 -10.30 -7.29
CA VAL A 124 -21.58 -10.25 -7.46
C VAL A 124 -20.85 -10.61 -6.18
N LEU A 125 -19.73 -11.30 -6.33
CA LEU A 125 -18.73 -11.43 -5.28
C LEU A 125 -17.72 -10.30 -5.47
N VAL A 126 -17.54 -9.51 -4.43
CA VAL A 126 -16.62 -8.36 -4.44
C VAL A 126 -15.31 -8.77 -3.78
N ASP A 127 -14.23 -8.72 -4.55
CA ASP A 127 -12.87 -8.81 -4.04
C ASP A 127 -12.25 -7.40 -4.08
N THR A 128 -11.46 -7.07 -3.07
CA THR A 128 -10.71 -5.81 -3.02
C THR A 128 -9.24 -6.11 -3.16
N THR A 129 -8.57 -5.43 -4.08
CA THR A 129 -7.12 -5.49 -4.28
C THR A 129 -6.53 -4.10 -4.15
N GLU A 130 -5.29 -4.01 -3.68
CA GLU A 130 -4.58 -2.74 -3.69
C GLU A 130 -4.27 -2.31 -5.13
N LYS A 131 -4.23 -0.99 -5.36
CA LYS A 131 -3.69 -0.42 -6.59
C LYS A 131 -2.18 -0.62 -6.63
N ASP A 132 -1.63 -0.74 -7.83
CA ASP A 132 -0.18 -0.79 -8.04
C ASP A 132 0.50 0.39 -7.33
N GLY A 133 1.55 0.09 -6.58
CA GLY A 133 2.27 1.08 -5.80
C GLY A 133 1.70 1.37 -4.41
N PHE A 134 0.68 0.65 -3.98
CA PHE A 134 0.13 0.75 -2.62
C PHE A 134 0.04 -0.62 -1.97
N VAL A 135 0.29 -0.66 -0.67
CA VAL A 135 0.13 -1.87 0.15
C VAL A 135 -0.57 -1.52 1.44
N SER A 136 -1.57 -2.29 1.80
CA SER A 136 -2.38 -2.06 2.98
C SER A 136 -2.23 -3.15 4.04
N SER A 137 -2.53 -2.80 5.28
CA SER A 137 -2.70 -3.73 6.40
C SER A 137 -3.73 -3.17 7.37
N GLY A 138 -4.44 -4.05 8.04
CA GLY A 138 -5.40 -3.66 9.07
C GLY A 138 -6.77 -4.31 8.89
N ASP A 139 -7.74 -3.73 9.56
CA ASP A 139 -9.14 -4.17 9.58
C ASP A 139 -10.11 -3.00 9.35
N ASN A 140 -11.42 -3.25 9.55
CA ASN A 140 -12.45 -2.23 9.37
C ASN A 140 -12.32 -1.01 10.31
N ASN A 141 -11.62 -1.15 11.45
CA ASN A 141 -11.46 -0.10 12.46
C ASN A 141 -10.19 0.70 12.30
N LEU A 142 -9.14 0.07 11.78
CA LEU A 142 -7.84 0.67 11.52
C LEU A 142 -7.23 0.04 10.27
N THR A 143 -7.08 0.82 9.22
CA THR A 143 -6.37 0.43 8.00
C THR A 143 -5.22 1.38 7.77
N VAL A 144 -4.05 0.83 7.50
CA VAL A 144 -2.85 1.57 7.11
C VAL A 144 -2.54 1.25 5.65
N VAL A 145 -2.27 2.26 4.85
CA VAL A 145 -1.85 2.14 3.46
C VAL A 145 -0.50 2.82 3.29
N LEU A 146 0.48 2.11 2.75
CA LEU A 146 1.79 2.63 2.41
C LEU A 146 1.86 2.92 0.91
N ASP A 147 2.34 4.11 0.56
CA ASP A 147 2.76 4.44 -0.79
C ASP A 147 4.16 3.86 -1.01
N THR A 148 4.27 2.87 -1.88
CA THR A 148 5.51 2.17 -2.21
C THR A 148 6.14 2.68 -3.50
N ASN A 149 5.57 3.73 -4.12
CA ASN A 149 6.15 4.40 -5.27
C ASN A 149 7.40 5.18 -4.82
N LEU A 150 8.55 4.78 -5.34
CA LEU A 150 9.82 5.39 -4.97
C LEU A 150 10.21 6.47 -5.98
N THR A 151 10.48 7.68 -5.48
CA THR A 151 11.16 8.70 -6.28
C THR A 151 12.67 8.45 -6.30
N PRO A 152 13.40 9.00 -7.31
CA PRO A 152 14.87 8.88 -7.33
C PRO A 152 15.53 9.35 -6.03
N GLU A 153 15.02 10.42 -5.41
CA GLU A 153 15.54 10.98 -4.15
C GLU A 153 15.35 10.00 -2.98
N LEU A 154 14.19 9.34 -2.90
CA LEU A 154 13.93 8.33 -1.87
C LEU A 154 14.80 7.10 -2.04
N VAL A 155 15.06 6.69 -3.28
CA VAL A 155 15.98 5.59 -3.58
C VAL A 155 17.39 5.97 -3.14
N GLU A 156 17.85 7.18 -3.45
CA GLU A 156 19.17 7.67 -3.06
C GLU A 156 19.33 7.75 -1.55
N GLU A 157 18.35 8.32 -0.84
CA GLU A 157 18.34 8.32 0.62
C GLU A 157 18.39 6.91 1.21
N GLY A 158 17.67 5.97 0.62
CA GLY A 158 17.73 4.55 1.00
C GLY A 158 19.13 3.97 0.85
N PHE A 159 19.84 4.29 -0.23
CA PHE A 159 21.23 3.89 -0.43
C PHE A 159 22.17 4.51 0.61
N VAL A 160 22.05 5.81 0.89
CA VAL A 160 22.83 6.48 1.93
C VAL A 160 22.65 5.78 3.28
N ARG A 161 21.42 5.53 3.69
CA ARG A 161 21.11 4.85 4.96
C ARG A 161 21.68 3.43 5.01
N GLU A 162 21.66 2.71 3.88
CA GLU A 162 22.26 1.37 3.79
C GLU A 162 23.77 1.41 3.91
N ILE A 163 24.45 2.38 3.26
CA ILE A 163 25.89 2.57 3.37
C ILE A 163 26.27 2.90 4.81
N VAL A 164 25.58 3.85 5.45
CA VAL A 164 25.82 4.22 6.86
C VAL A 164 25.67 3.00 7.76
N SER A 165 24.62 2.21 7.57
CA SER A 165 24.42 0.98 8.34
C SER A 165 25.55 -0.04 8.15
N LYS A 166 26.02 -0.22 6.92
CA LYS A 166 27.15 -1.13 6.65
C LYS A 166 28.43 -0.63 7.33
N VAL A 167 28.73 0.66 7.26
CA VAL A 167 29.86 1.27 7.95
C VAL A 167 29.76 1.06 9.46
N GLN A 168 28.58 1.27 10.07
CA GLN A 168 28.38 1.03 11.50
C GLN A 168 28.55 -0.43 11.89
N THR A 169 28.09 -1.37 11.03
CA THR A 169 28.32 -2.79 11.24
C THR A 169 29.81 -3.12 11.21
N MET A 170 30.55 -2.62 10.21
CA MET A 170 31.99 -2.82 10.10
C MET A 170 32.75 -2.25 11.32
N ARG A 171 32.32 -1.09 11.81
CA ARG A 171 32.91 -0.48 13.05
C ARG A 171 32.73 -1.42 14.24
N LYS A 172 31.51 -1.95 14.41
CA LYS A 172 31.19 -2.88 15.50
C LYS A 172 32.01 -4.17 15.41
N GLU A 173 32.13 -4.73 14.19
CA GLU A 173 32.90 -5.96 13.94
C GLU A 173 34.42 -5.76 14.16
N ALA A 174 34.90 -4.54 13.94
CA ALA A 174 36.31 -4.15 14.20
C ALA A 174 36.56 -3.64 15.62
N ASP A 175 35.57 -3.74 16.51
CA ASP A 175 35.61 -3.36 17.92
C ASP A 175 35.99 -1.86 18.17
N PHE A 176 35.59 -0.97 17.24
CA PHE A 176 35.74 0.46 17.41
C PHE A 176 34.73 1.03 18.41
N ASN A 177 35.18 1.97 19.24
CA ASN A 177 34.32 2.75 20.10
C ASN A 177 33.42 3.71 19.29
N VAL A 178 32.29 4.08 19.84
CA VAL A 178 31.33 5.02 19.18
C VAL A 178 32.00 6.38 18.89
N THR A 179 32.94 6.80 19.73
CA THR A 179 33.65 8.07 19.61
C THR A 179 34.89 8.04 18.71
N ASP A 180 35.30 6.85 18.25
CA ASP A 180 36.47 6.72 17.40
C ASP A 180 36.26 7.37 16.05
N ARG A 181 37.25 8.12 15.58
CA ARG A 181 37.28 8.66 14.22
C ARG A 181 37.80 7.61 13.27
N ILE A 182 37.06 7.38 12.17
CA ILE A 182 37.41 6.39 11.14
C ILE A 182 37.71 7.07 9.82
N ARG A 183 38.43 6.38 8.94
CA ARG A 183 38.51 6.68 7.52
C ARG A 183 37.85 5.56 6.77
N VAL A 184 36.92 5.90 5.88
CA VAL A 184 36.23 4.93 5.02
C VAL A 184 36.88 4.96 3.64
N TYR A 185 37.32 3.80 3.19
CA TYR A 185 37.82 3.61 1.82
C TYR A 185 36.79 2.82 1.05
N TYR A 186 36.60 3.20 -0.20
CA TYR A 186 35.71 2.50 -1.13
C TYR A 186 36.42 2.31 -2.47
N ASP A 187 36.08 1.24 -3.19
CA ASP A 187 36.67 0.92 -4.50
C ASP A 187 35.61 0.28 -5.41
N GLY A 188 35.74 0.52 -6.71
CA GLY A 188 35.05 -0.19 -7.77
C GLY A 188 33.58 0.15 -7.99
N ASN A 189 33.01 1.18 -7.33
CA ASN A 189 31.62 1.55 -7.53
C ASN A 189 31.43 3.07 -7.68
N ALA A 190 31.19 3.51 -8.95
CA ALA A 190 31.01 4.93 -9.27
C ALA A 190 29.79 5.54 -8.54
N ARG A 191 28.70 4.79 -8.36
CA ARG A 191 27.51 5.30 -7.67
C ARG A 191 27.76 5.57 -6.18
N ILE A 192 28.55 4.73 -5.52
CA ILE A 192 28.98 5.00 -4.13
C ILE A 192 29.83 6.25 -4.06
N ALA A 193 30.74 6.46 -5.04
CA ALA A 193 31.57 7.66 -5.10
C ALA A 193 30.71 8.93 -5.22
N GLU A 194 29.72 8.95 -6.09
CA GLU A 194 28.78 10.07 -6.24
C GLU A 194 28.03 10.37 -4.92
N ILE A 195 27.48 9.34 -4.29
CA ILE A 195 26.71 9.48 -3.04
C ILE A 195 27.58 10.00 -1.89
N LEU A 196 28.84 9.58 -1.80
CA LEU A 196 29.75 10.03 -0.75
C LEU A 196 30.34 11.42 -1.01
N ALA A 197 30.22 11.94 -2.24
CA ALA A 197 30.66 13.27 -2.61
C ALA A 197 29.59 14.36 -2.46
N ALA A 198 28.31 13.96 -2.36
CA ALA A 198 27.14 14.84 -2.19
C ALA A 198 26.87 15.11 -0.70
#